data_9b9c6c939320c48442035693b772cbc6
#
_entry.id   9b9c6c939320c48442035693b772cbc6
#
_cell.length_a   1.000
_cell.length_b   1.000
_cell.length_c   1.000
_cell.angle_alpha   90.00
_cell.angle_beta   90.00
_cell.angle_gamma   90.00
#
_symmetry.space_group_name_H-M   'P 1'
#
loop_
_entity.id
_entity.type
_entity.pdbx_description
1 polymer ?
#
loop_
_entity_poly.entity_id
_entity_poly.type
_entity_poly.pdbx_seq_one_letter_code
_entity_poly.pdbx_strand_id
1 'polypeptide(L)'
;MNIIRKPDVIETRKGNHMGKIIGIDLGTTNSAFAYMLAGKPEVIANAEGNRTTPSVVAINKKGERLVGQVAQRQRVTNPKNTIYGVKRLIGRKFSDKEVQKDLDIMPYQIVKKGTGVAVKMG
;
A
#
# COMPACT_ATOMS: atom_id res chain seq x y z
N MET A 1 0.07 1.75 -11.25
CA MET A 1 -0.65 1.36 -10.02
C MET A 1 -1.72 2.40 -9.75
N ASN A 2 -2.98 2.01 -9.77
CA ASN A 2 -4.06 2.91 -9.36
C ASN A 2 -3.99 3.09 -7.86
N ILE A 3 -3.82 4.33 -7.40
CA ILE A 3 -3.93 4.66 -5.98
C ILE A 3 -5.41 4.58 -5.62
N ILE A 4 -5.75 3.64 -4.75
CA ILE A 4 -7.12 3.33 -4.32
C ILE A 4 -7.67 4.54 -3.55
N ARG A 5 -8.79 5.09 -4.02
CA ARG A 5 -9.54 6.15 -3.33
C ARG A 5 -10.52 5.48 -2.36
N LYS A 6 -10.39 5.72 -1.06
CA LYS A 6 -11.21 5.24 0.07
C LYS A 6 -10.95 3.77 0.44
N PRO A 7 -11.29 3.36 1.67
CA PRO A 7 -11.17 1.97 2.08
C PRO A 7 -12.06 1.12 1.18
N ASP A 8 -11.43 0.46 0.22
CA ASP A 8 -12.15 -0.44 -0.67
C ASP A 8 -12.44 -1.72 0.10
N VAL A 9 -13.71 -1.97 0.28
CA VAL A 9 -14.21 -3.27 0.71
C VAL A 9 -13.97 -4.23 -0.44
N ILE A 10 -13.02 -5.13 -0.27
CA ILE A 10 -12.76 -6.19 -1.26
C ILE A 10 -13.84 -7.26 -1.07
N GLU A 11 -14.88 -7.17 -1.89
CA GLU A 11 -15.90 -8.20 -1.97
C GLU A 11 -15.41 -9.32 -2.89
N THR A 12 -14.99 -10.45 -2.31
CA THR A 12 -14.66 -11.63 -3.10
C THR A 12 -15.93 -12.45 -3.36
N ARG A 13 -16.54 -12.26 -4.54
CA ARG A 13 -17.68 -13.09 -4.98
C ARG A 13 -17.17 -14.38 -5.64
N LYS A 14 -17.26 -15.50 -4.94
CA LYS A 14 -17.36 -16.83 -5.55
C LYS A 14 -18.32 -17.71 -4.72
N GLY A 15 -19.46 -18.07 -5.34
CA GLY A 15 -20.40 -19.06 -4.82
C GLY A 15 -21.29 -18.55 -3.68
N ASN A 16 -22.36 -19.28 -3.37
CA ASN A 16 -23.41 -18.99 -2.39
C ASN A 16 -22.95 -18.88 -0.91
N HIS A 17 -21.76 -18.37 -0.65
CA HIS A 17 -21.30 -17.99 0.68
C HIS A 17 -21.31 -16.47 0.79
N MET A 18 -21.92 -15.91 1.84
CA MET A 18 -21.78 -14.51 2.20
C MET A 18 -20.27 -14.17 2.25
N GLY A 19 -19.82 -13.28 1.37
CA GLY A 19 -18.43 -12.85 1.34
C GLY A 19 -18.00 -12.28 2.69
N LYS A 20 -16.79 -12.63 3.14
CA LYS A 20 -16.20 -12.04 4.34
C LYS A 20 -15.82 -10.59 4.04
N ILE A 21 -16.20 -9.68 4.93
CA ILE A 21 -15.78 -8.28 4.88
C ILE A 21 -14.47 -8.16 5.64
N ILE A 22 -13.46 -7.56 4.99
CA ILE A 22 -12.17 -7.25 5.59
C ILE A 22 -12.06 -5.73 5.74
N GLY A 23 -11.77 -5.26 6.94
CA GLY A 23 -11.39 -3.89 7.22
C GLY A 23 -9.89 -3.70 7.07
N ILE A 24 -9.48 -2.59 6.44
CA ILE A 24 -8.08 -2.23 6.25
C ILE A 24 -7.85 -0.85 6.84
N ASP A 25 -6.95 -0.75 7.81
CA ASP A 25 -6.40 0.51 8.29
C ASP A 25 -5.07 0.78 7.57
N LEU A 26 -5.12 1.60 6.54
CA LEU A 26 -3.96 1.98 5.75
C LEU A 26 -3.22 3.14 6.43
N GLY A 27 -2.20 2.83 7.21
CA GLY A 27 -1.34 3.83 7.83
C GLY A 27 -0.22 4.31 6.90
N THR A 28 0.37 5.45 7.22
CA THR A 28 1.52 6.01 6.47
C THR A 28 2.74 5.09 6.54
N THR A 29 2.98 4.49 7.69
CA THR A 29 4.13 3.62 7.97
C THR A 29 3.73 2.16 8.07
N ASN A 30 2.63 1.85 8.76
CA ASN A 30 2.12 0.50 8.97
C ASN A 30 0.63 0.42 8.67
N SER A 31 0.20 -0.75 8.21
CA SER A 31 -1.21 -1.08 7.96
C SER A 31 -1.65 -2.23 8.84
N ALA A 32 -2.95 -2.31 9.11
CA ALA A 32 -3.56 -3.42 9.82
C ALA A 32 -4.80 -3.91 9.08
N PHE A 33 -5.09 -5.19 9.21
CA PHE A 33 -6.25 -5.85 8.59
C PHE A 33 -7.07 -6.53 9.67
N ALA A 34 -8.37 -6.43 9.58
CA ALA A 34 -9.27 -7.06 10.52
C ALA A 34 -10.50 -7.63 9.82
N TYR A 35 -11.15 -8.60 10.43
CA TYR A 35 -12.43 -9.14 10.01
C TYR A 35 -13.35 -9.32 11.21
N MET A 36 -14.63 -9.51 10.96
CA MET A 36 -15.60 -9.78 12.02
C MET A 36 -15.68 -11.28 12.29
N LEU A 37 -15.41 -11.67 13.51
CA LEU A 37 -15.56 -13.04 14.01
C LEU A 37 -16.55 -13.04 15.19
N ALA A 38 -17.67 -13.74 15.03
CA ALA A 38 -18.70 -13.84 16.07
C ALA A 38 -19.12 -12.48 16.67
N GLY A 39 -19.30 -11.45 15.83
CA GLY A 39 -19.70 -10.12 16.22
C GLY A 39 -18.59 -9.23 16.81
N LYS A 40 -17.34 -9.70 16.83
CA LYS A 40 -16.18 -8.94 17.32
C LYS A 40 -15.13 -8.77 16.22
N PRO A 41 -14.46 -7.61 16.15
CA PRO A 41 -13.35 -7.43 15.23
C PRO A 41 -12.11 -8.22 15.69
N GLU A 42 -11.53 -8.97 14.77
CA GLU A 42 -10.29 -9.71 14.98
C GLU A 42 -9.22 -9.21 14.00
N VAL A 43 -8.06 -8.85 14.50
CA VAL A 43 -6.93 -8.45 13.67
C VAL A 43 -6.29 -9.68 13.05
N ILE A 44 -6.08 -9.61 11.73
CA ILE A 44 -5.46 -10.70 10.97
C ILE A 44 -3.93 -10.57 11.08
N ALA A 45 -3.27 -11.65 11.53
CA ALA A 45 -1.82 -11.73 11.45
C ALA A 45 -1.37 -11.88 9.99
N ASN A 46 -0.26 -11.23 9.62
CA ASN A 46 0.34 -11.39 8.31
C ASN A 46 1.13 -12.72 8.20
N ALA A 47 1.73 -12.97 7.03
CA ALA A 47 2.49 -14.19 6.77
C ALA A 47 3.67 -14.40 7.73
N GLU A 48 4.23 -13.33 8.28
CA GLU A 48 5.31 -13.36 9.29
C GLU A 48 4.78 -13.47 10.74
N GLY A 49 3.47 -13.55 10.93
CA GLY A 49 2.83 -13.65 12.24
C GLY A 49 2.63 -12.32 12.96
N ASN A 50 2.88 -11.18 12.32
CA ASN A 50 2.70 -9.85 12.90
C ASN A 50 1.28 -9.31 12.64
N ARG A 51 0.75 -8.53 13.59
CA ARG A 51 -0.56 -7.88 13.49
C ARG A 51 -0.55 -6.58 12.72
N THR A 52 0.63 -6.02 12.48
CA THR A 52 0.84 -4.87 11.62
C THR A 52 1.76 -5.24 10.47
N THR A 53 1.51 -4.64 9.32
CA THR A 53 2.26 -4.86 8.10
C THR A 53 2.83 -3.52 7.63
N PRO A 54 4.15 -3.40 7.40
CA PRO A 54 4.71 -2.18 6.83
C PRO A 54 3.99 -1.76 5.56
N SER A 55 3.63 -0.49 5.45
CA SER A 55 2.97 0.09 4.27
C SER A 55 3.99 0.31 3.14
N VAL A 56 4.59 -0.78 2.70
CA VAL A 56 5.67 -0.83 1.70
C VAL A 56 5.35 -1.88 0.65
N VAL A 57 5.52 -1.52 -0.61
CA VAL A 57 5.37 -2.43 -1.76
C VAL A 57 6.63 -2.35 -2.61
N ALA A 58 7.11 -3.47 -3.10
CA ALA A 58 8.27 -3.52 -3.99
C ALA A 58 8.04 -4.48 -5.16
N ILE A 59 8.80 -4.27 -6.24
CA ILE A 59 8.97 -5.24 -7.32
C ILE A 59 10.43 -5.69 -7.29
N ASN A 60 10.64 -7.01 -7.17
CA ASN A 60 12.00 -7.57 -7.17
C ASN A 60 12.54 -7.71 -8.61
N LYS A 61 13.80 -8.16 -8.73
CA LYS A 61 14.46 -8.37 -10.03
C LYS A 61 13.77 -9.42 -10.91
N LYS A 62 12.97 -10.30 -10.32
CA LYS A 62 12.19 -11.33 -11.04
C LYS A 62 10.82 -10.80 -11.50
N GLY A 63 10.48 -9.54 -11.19
CA GLY A 63 9.18 -8.97 -11.48
C GLY A 63 8.08 -9.35 -10.48
N GLU A 64 8.42 -10.00 -9.37
CA GLU A 64 7.46 -10.38 -8.34
C GLU A 64 7.11 -9.19 -7.44
N ARG A 65 5.83 -9.05 -7.13
CA ARG A 65 5.33 -8.03 -6.20
C ARG A 65 5.49 -8.50 -4.76
N LEU A 66 6.15 -7.70 -3.96
CA LEU A 66 6.37 -7.92 -2.54
C LEU A 66 5.62 -6.87 -1.72
N VAL A 67 5.10 -7.25 -0.57
CA VAL A 67 4.34 -6.37 0.32
C VAL A 67 4.81 -6.55 1.76
N GLY A 68 4.87 -5.45 2.51
CA GLY A 68 5.17 -5.45 3.93
C GLY A 68 6.65 -5.64 4.24
N GLN A 69 6.95 -6.48 5.21
CA GLN A 69 8.32 -6.67 5.74
C GLN A 69 9.31 -7.11 4.66
N VAL A 70 8.91 -8.02 3.77
CA VAL A 70 9.76 -8.50 2.67
C VAL A 70 10.11 -7.37 1.71
N ALA A 71 9.12 -6.49 1.40
CA ALA A 71 9.34 -5.30 0.59
C ALA A 71 10.26 -4.30 1.30
N GLN A 72 10.04 -4.07 2.58
CA GLN A 72 10.84 -3.13 3.38
C GLN A 72 12.32 -3.53 3.44
N ARG A 73 12.63 -4.82 3.53
CA ARG A 73 14.01 -5.33 3.52
C ARG A 73 14.77 -4.98 2.25
N GLN A 74 14.09 -4.75 1.14
CA GLN A 74 14.69 -4.36 -0.14
C GLN A 74 14.89 -2.85 -0.29
N ARG A 75 14.46 -2.05 0.66
CA ARG A 75 14.49 -0.58 0.56
C ARG A 75 15.88 -0.03 0.27
N VAL A 76 16.93 -0.62 0.84
CA VAL A 76 18.32 -0.20 0.64
C VAL A 76 18.90 -0.75 -0.65
N THR A 77 18.61 -2.01 -0.99
CA THR A 77 19.20 -2.69 -2.15
C THR A 77 18.43 -2.47 -3.45
N ASN A 78 17.15 -2.09 -3.36
CA ASN A 78 16.26 -1.87 -4.51
C ASN A 78 15.40 -0.61 -4.30
N PRO A 79 16.02 0.57 -4.08
CA PRO A 79 15.29 1.78 -3.67
C PRO A 79 14.34 2.31 -4.74
N LYS A 80 14.67 2.17 -6.03
CA LYS A 80 13.85 2.67 -7.14
C LYS A 80 12.52 1.92 -7.29
N ASN A 81 12.48 0.66 -6.89
CA ASN A 81 11.31 -0.21 -7.01
C ASN A 81 10.72 -0.60 -5.64
N THR A 82 11.02 0.17 -4.60
CA THR A 82 10.46 -0.01 -3.26
C THR A 82 9.71 1.26 -2.86
N ILE A 83 8.39 1.16 -2.81
CA ILE A 83 7.49 2.29 -2.60
C ILE A 83 6.99 2.30 -1.16
N TYR A 84 7.12 3.43 -0.49
CA TYR A 84 6.67 3.68 0.88
C TYR A 84 6.21 5.13 1.03
N GLY A 85 5.47 5.44 2.09
CA GLY A 85 5.00 6.79 2.38
C GLY A 85 3.96 7.33 1.40
N VAL A 86 3.34 6.47 0.58
CA VAL A 86 2.39 6.89 -0.47
C VAL A 86 1.13 7.55 0.08
N LYS A 87 0.78 7.33 1.34
CA LYS A 87 -0.40 7.96 1.95
C LYS A 87 -0.30 9.48 1.91
N ARG A 88 0.91 10.05 1.95
CA ARG A 88 1.14 11.49 1.82
C ARG A 88 0.82 12.03 0.42
N LEU A 89 0.81 11.15 -0.60
CA LEU A 89 0.52 11.50 -1.99
C LEU A 89 -0.96 11.31 -2.35
N ILE A 90 -1.70 10.51 -1.57
CA ILE A 90 -3.11 10.21 -1.85
C ILE A 90 -3.95 11.49 -1.79
N GLY A 91 -4.73 11.73 -2.84
CA GLY A 91 -5.60 12.91 -2.93
C GLY A 91 -4.88 14.23 -3.24
N ARG A 92 -3.55 14.22 -3.39
CA ARG A 92 -2.75 15.40 -3.74
C ARG A 92 -2.77 15.67 -5.23
N LYS A 93 -2.58 16.95 -5.58
CA LYS A 93 -2.29 17.39 -6.93
C LYS A 93 -0.78 17.33 -7.15
N PHE A 94 -0.34 17.07 -8.38
CA PHE A 94 1.09 17.05 -8.70
C PHE A 94 1.80 18.37 -8.35
N SER A 95 1.07 19.50 -8.48
CA SER A 95 1.59 20.84 -8.17
C SER A 95 1.67 21.17 -6.66
N ASP A 96 1.16 20.31 -5.78
CA ASP A 96 1.19 20.56 -4.34
C ASP A 96 2.63 20.58 -3.81
N LYS A 97 2.92 21.51 -2.88
CA LYS A 97 4.27 21.70 -2.33
C LYS A 97 4.85 20.43 -1.69
N GLU A 98 4.01 19.66 -1.02
CA GLU A 98 4.40 18.38 -0.39
C GLU A 98 4.84 17.36 -1.45
N VAL A 99 4.14 17.29 -2.58
CA VAL A 99 4.50 16.42 -3.70
C VAL A 99 5.82 16.87 -4.32
N GLN A 100 6.00 18.16 -4.53
CA GLN A 100 7.23 18.72 -5.09
C GLN A 100 8.45 18.44 -4.19
N LYS A 101 8.29 18.49 -2.87
CA LYS A 101 9.35 18.08 -1.93
C LYS A 101 9.67 16.58 -2.05
N ASP A 102 8.67 15.74 -2.17
CA ASP A 102 8.85 14.30 -2.26
C ASP A 102 9.53 13.88 -3.58
N LEU A 103 9.39 14.67 -4.67
CA LEU A 103 10.13 14.46 -5.92
C LEU A 103 11.65 14.50 -5.70
N ASP A 104 12.11 15.38 -4.81
CA ASP A 104 13.54 15.59 -4.58
C ASP A 104 14.13 14.59 -3.59
N ILE A 105 13.33 14.06 -2.65
CA ILE A 105 13.83 13.23 -1.56
C ILE A 105 13.52 11.74 -1.69
N MET A 106 12.49 11.36 -2.46
CA MET A 106 12.12 9.95 -2.61
C MET A 106 12.98 9.27 -3.68
N PRO A 107 13.48 8.05 -3.41
CA PRO A 107 14.32 7.33 -4.35
C PRO A 107 13.57 6.70 -5.52
N TYR A 108 12.25 6.56 -5.39
CA TYR A 108 11.36 6.07 -6.45
C TYR A 108 10.76 7.22 -7.26
N GLN A 109 10.28 6.92 -8.46
CA GLN A 109 9.70 7.94 -9.34
C GLN A 109 8.26 8.28 -8.97
N ILE A 110 8.03 9.58 -8.76
CA ILE A 110 6.69 10.18 -8.65
C ILE A 110 6.41 10.89 -9.96
N VAL A 111 5.28 10.60 -10.59
CA VAL A 111 4.92 11.13 -11.90
C VAL A 111 3.55 11.79 -11.89
N LYS A 112 3.34 12.73 -12.79
CA LYS A 112 2.03 13.36 -13.01
C LYS A 112 1.10 12.39 -13.73
N LYS A 113 -0.14 12.28 -13.23
CA LYS A 113 -1.22 11.52 -13.87
C LYS A 113 -2.49 12.38 -13.90
N GLY A 114 -2.82 12.97 -15.04
CA GLY A 114 -3.84 14.00 -15.10
C GLY A 114 -3.44 15.22 -14.26
N THR A 115 -4.27 15.64 -13.32
CA THR A 115 -3.92 16.65 -12.29
C THR A 115 -3.34 16.03 -11.02
N GLY A 116 -3.43 14.72 -10.87
CA GLY A 116 -3.00 13.97 -9.69
C GLY A 116 -1.60 13.42 -9.79
N VAL A 117 -1.31 12.48 -8.91
CA VAL A 117 0.02 11.89 -8.68
C VAL A 117 -0.06 10.37 -8.87
N ALA A 118 0.98 9.80 -9.44
CA ALA A 118 1.20 8.36 -9.49
C ALA A 118 2.66 8.04 -9.14
N VAL A 119 2.92 6.80 -8.72
CA VAL A 119 4.28 6.28 -8.55
C VAL A 119 4.56 5.24 -9.62
N LYS A 120 5.79 5.23 -10.13
CA LYS A 120 6.23 4.27 -11.14
C LYS A 120 7.07 3.18 -10.49
N MET A 121 6.75 1.93 -10.81
CA MET A 121 7.51 0.74 -10.42
C MET A 121 7.76 -0.14 -11.64
N GLY A 122 8.96 -0.68 -11.77
CA GLY A 122 9.33 -1.59 -12.86
C GLY A 122 9.83 -0.89 -14.09
#